data_a6c1c97757a9982775a62e6dbd905603
#
_entry.id   a6c1c97757a9982775a62e6dbd905603
#
_cell.length_a   1.000
_cell.length_b   1.000
_cell.length_c   1.000
_cell.angle_alpha   90.00
_cell.angle_beta   90.00
_cell.angle_gamma   90.00
#
_symmetry.space_group_name_H-M   'P 1'
#
loop_
_entity.id
_entity.type
_entity.pdbx_description
1 polymer ?
#
loop_
_entity_poly.entity_id
_entity_poly.type
_entity_poly.pdbx_seq_one_letter_code
_entity_poly.pdbx_strand_id
1 'polypeptide(L)'
;MFGTPFQIFGTVHLITIFSVIIISVFLPKFYKNKSESDKSLMSKIIAGIIAAHVIISPYKDLYLLANPYDWRETIPLHMCDLSEIFLIWFLLGGPRILYLCAFFWGLGGASMAILTPDISHHDLDYIFFMIGHGMIIVGIMYATVSLGNRPYAKDILKVSAITAFILLPIVYVINLMLGDPANFWYLMAKPDGASLMDVFPEPPLHLLLQRL
;
A
#
# COMPACT_ATOMS: atom_id res chain seq x y z
N MET A 1 15.30 17.66 -12.80
CA MET A 1 15.11 16.33 -12.18
C MET A 1 13.73 15.75 -12.55
N PHE A 2 12.69 16.55 -12.56
CA PHE A 2 11.36 16.14 -12.97
C PHE A 2 11.34 15.71 -14.44
N GLY A 3 10.74 14.56 -14.76
CA GLY A 3 10.69 13.99 -16.10
C GLY A 3 11.97 13.26 -16.56
N THR A 4 12.99 13.14 -15.71
CA THR A 4 14.16 12.31 -16.05
C THR A 4 13.85 10.83 -15.90
N PRO A 5 14.48 9.95 -16.71
CA PRO A 5 14.31 8.50 -16.55
C PRO A 5 14.58 8.05 -15.13
N PHE A 6 13.72 7.17 -14.61
CA PHE A 6 13.92 6.59 -13.29
C PHE A 6 15.11 5.63 -13.31
N GLN A 7 15.88 5.69 -12.24
CA GLN A 7 17.02 4.81 -12.04
C GLN A 7 16.90 4.15 -10.66
N ILE A 8 16.72 2.84 -10.64
CA ILE A 8 16.67 2.06 -9.40
C ILE A 8 17.99 2.26 -8.63
N PHE A 9 17.86 2.54 -7.34
CA PHE A 9 18.96 2.93 -6.44
C PHE A 9 19.77 4.15 -6.90
N GLY A 10 19.26 4.93 -7.86
CA GLY A 10 19.81 6.24 -8.17
C GLY A 10 19.66 7.23 -7.00
N THR A 11 20.34 8.37 -7.08
CA THR A 11 20.40 9.34 -5.95
C THR A 11 19.04 9.74 -5.43
N VAL A 12 18.07 10.06 -6.32
CA VAL A 12 16.71 10.46 -5.91
C VAL A 12 16.00 9.32 -5.19
N HIS A 13 16.08 8.11 -5.76
CA HIS A 13 15.47 6.92 -5.17
C HIS A 13 16.06 6.60 -3.79
N LEU A 14 17.39 6.64 -3.64
CA LEU A 14 18.03 6.42 -2.34
C LEU A 14 17.61 7.47 -1.30
N ILE A 15 17.55 8.75 -1.69
CA ILE A 15 17.06 9.82 -0.79
C ILE A 15 15.64 9.50 -0.33
N THR A 16 14.76 9.08 -1.23
CA THR A 16 13.38 8.71 -0.88
C THR A 16 13.35 7.52 0.08
N ILE A 17 14.08 6.43 -0.21
CA ILE A 17 14.17 5.26 0.68
C ILE A 17 14.64 5.66 2.08
N PHE A 18 15.76 6.41 2.16
CA PHE A 18 16.27 6.86 3.46
C PHE A 18 15.30 7.79 4.19
N SER A 19 14.61 8.67 3.47
CA SER A 19 13.58 9.54 4.06
C SER A 19 12.45 8.73 4.69
N VAL A 20 11.93 7.73 3.99
CA VAL A 20 10.88 6.83 4.51
C VAL A 20 11.39 6.08 5.74
N ILE A 21 12.60 5.53 5.70
CA ILE A 21 13.20 4.83 6.85
C ILE A 21 13.34 5.78 8.05
N ILE A 22 13.90 6.95 7.85
CA ILE A 22 14.10 7.94 8.92
C ILE A 22 12.75 8.32 9.53
N ILE A 23 11.76 8.69 8.73
CA ILE A 23 10.45 9.09 9.23
C ILE A 23 9.77 7.93 9.96
N SER A 24 9.78 6.71 9.39
CA SER A 24 9.13 5.55 9.98
C SER A 24 9.78 5.06 11.28
N VAL A 25 11.02 5.43 11.55
CA VAL A 25 11.72 5.09 12.79
C VAL A 25 11.64 6.22 13.81
N PHE A 26 11.93 7.45 13.41
CA PHE A 26 12.07 8.55 14.37
C PHE A 26 10.73 9.15 14.78
N LEU A 27 9.77 9.32 13.86
CA LEU A 27 8.45 9.86 14.19
C LEU A 27 7.72 9.01 15.25
N PRO A 28 7.61 7.67 15.11
CA PRO A 28 6.98 6.86 16.13
C PRO A 28 7.70 6.88 17.48
N LYS A 29 9.04 6.85 17.46
CA LYS A 29 9.83 6.93 18.70
C LYS A 29 9.62 8.26 19.42
N PHE A 30 9.54 9.37 18.68
CA PHE A 30 9.30 10.69 19.25
C PHE A 30 7.92 10.77 19.94
N TYR A 31 6.89 10.18 19.31
CA TYR A 31 5.53 10.21 19.88
C TYR A 31 5.25 9.13 20.93
N LYS A 32 6.10 8.11 21.08
CA LYS A 32 5.87 6.99 22.00
C LYS A 32 5.53 7.43 23.42
N ASN A 33 6.24 8.44 23.92
CA ASN A 33 6.11 8.94 25.30
C ASN A 33 5.34 10.26 25.39
N LYS A 34 4.67 10.69 24.33
CA LYS A 34 3.82 11.89 24.31
C LYS A 34 2.45 11.63 24.92
N SER A 35 1.71 12.70 25.21
CA SER A 35 0.35 12.60 25.73
C SER A 35 -0.58 11.85 24.74
N GLU A 36 -1.66 11.28 25.23
CA GLU A 36 -2.65 10.62 24.37
C GLU A 36 -3.32 11.61 23.41
N SER A 37 -3.44 12.89 23.82
CA SER A 37 -3.92 13.97 22.95
C SER A 37 -2.97 14.20 21.76
N ASP A 38 -1.65 14.28 22.02
CA ASP A 38 -0.64 14.46 20.96
C ASP A 38 -0.61 13.27 20.01
N LYS A 39 -0.68 12.05 20.56
CA LYS A 39 -0.75 10.81 19.75
C LYS A 39 -2.00 10.79 18.89
N SER A 40 -3.16 11.15 19.45
CA SER A 40 -4.42 11.24 18.71
C SER A 40 -4.34 12.29 17.60
N LEU A 41 -3.78 13.45 17.87
CA LEU A 41 -3.59 14.48 16.85
C LEU A 41 -2.70 13.98 15.71
N MET A 42 -1.55 13.35 16.03
CA MET A 42 -0.65 12.81 15.02
C MET A 42 -1.30 11.66 14.24
N SER A 43 -2.10 10.79 14.88
CA SER A 43 -2.89 9.77 14.19
C SER A 43 -3.82 10.38 13.14
N LYS A 44 -4.51 11.48 13.49
CA LYS A 44 -5.39 12.19 12.55
C LYS A 44 -4.62 12.84 11.41
N ILE A 45 -3.42 13.39 11.68
CA ILE A 45 -2.56 13.97 10.64
C ILE A 45 -2.12 12.89 9.65
N ILE A 46 -1.61 11.76 10.15
CA ILE A 46 -1.19 10.63 9.29
C ILE A 46 -2.39 10.12 8.48
N ALA A 47 -3.53 9.88 9.14
CA ALA A 47 -4.76 9.46 8.46
C ALA A 47 -5.21 10.46 7.40
N GLY A 48 -5.10 11.76 7.67
CA GLY A 48 -5.44 12.82 6.72
C GLY A 48 -4.53 12.84 5.50
N ILE A 49 -3.22 12.64 5.67
CA ILE A 49 -2.26 12.56 4.55
C ILE A 49 -2.56 11.34 3.69
N ILE A 50 -2.78 10.16 4.30
CA ILE A 50 -3.12 8.94 3.57
C ILE A 50 -4.47 9.10 2.86
N ALA A 51 -5.48 9.69 3.52
CA ALA A 51 -6.78 9.93 2.90
C ALA A 51 -6.68 10.89 1.70
N ALA A 52 -5.89 11.94 1.81
CA ALA A 52 -5.62 12.85 0.68
C ALA A 52 -4.97 12.08 -0.48
N HIS A 53 -4.00 11.19 -0.21
CA HIS A 53 -3.38 10.35 -1.22
C HIS A 53 -4.41 9.43 -1.90
N VAL A 54 -5.20 8.66 -1.13
CA VAL A 54 -6.23 7.75 -1.67
C VAL A 54 -7.26 8.48 -2.53
N ILE A 55 -7.61 9.72 -2.18
CA ILE A 55 -8.57 10.52 -2.95
C ILE A 55 -7.94 11.09 -4.23
N ILE A 56 -6.69 11.56 -4.17
CA ILE A 56 -6.07 12.30 -5.28
C ILE A 56 -5.39 11.35 -6.27
N SER A 57 -4.74 10.29 -5.79
CA SER A 57 -3.95 9.38 -6.62
C SER A 57 -4.70 8.77 -7.81
N PRO A 58 -5.97 8.34 -7.70
CA PRO A 58 -6.72 7.81 -8.84
C PRO A 58 -6.88 8.79 -10.01
N TYR A 59 -6.77 10.09 -9.73
CA TYR A 59 -6.95 11.14 -10.75
C TYR A 59 -5.62 11.63 -11.35
N LYS A 60 -4.49 11.08 -10.93
CA LYS A 60 -3.17 11.48 -11.45
C LYS A 60 -3.10 11.36 -12.99
N ASP A 61 -3.69 10.31 -13.54
CA ASP A 61 -3.68 10.03 -14.97
C ASP A 61 -4.45 11.08 -15.80
N LEU A 62 -5.39 11.80 -15.19
CA LEU A 62 -6.03 12.95 -15.81
C LEU A 62 -5.04 14.11 -16.04
N TYR A 63 -3.98 14.18 -15.25
CA TYR A 63 -2.93 15.20 -15.36
C TYR A 63 -1.71 14.69 -16.15
N LEU A 64 -1.54 13.37 -16.25
CA LEU A 64 -0.50 12.72 -17.02
C LEU A 64 -1.09 12.31 -18.37
N LEU A 65 -1.06 13.24 -19.34
CA LEU A 65 -1.63 13.05 -20.68
C LEU A 65 -1.09 11.82 -21.44
N ALA A 66 -0.07 11.16 -20.93
CA ALA A 66 0.53 9.97 -21.54
C ALA A 66 -0.23 8.67 -21.24
N ASN A 67 -1.01 8.63 -20.16
CA ASN A 67 -1.76 7.45 -19.74
C ASN A 67 -3.26 7.70 -19.89
N PRO A 68 -3.99 6.90 -20.70
CA PRO A 68 -5.44 7.00 -20.76
C PRO A 68 -6.03 6.64 -19.40
N TYR A 69 -6.88 7.52 -18.87
CA TYR A 69 -7.61 7.25 -17.64
C TYR A 69 -8.68 6.20 -17.86
N ASP A 70 -8.63 5.11 -17.12
CA ASP A 70 -9.74 4.15 -17.00
C ASP A 70 -10.12 4.00 -15.53
N TRP A 71 -11.34 4.43 -15.20
CA TRP A 71 -11.84 4.37 -13.82
C TRP A 71 -11.89 2.95 -13.27
N ARG A 72 -11.95 1.91 -14.11
CA ARG A 72 -11.97 0.50 -13.71
C ARG A 72 -10.62 0.02 -13.15
N GLU A 73 -9.53 0.70 -13.49
CA GLU A 73 -8.21 0.43 -12.95
C GLU A 73 -7.89 1.30 -11.73
N THR A 74 -8.58 2.44 -11.60
CA THR A 74 -8.25 3.45 -10.60
C THR A 74 -9.04 3.31 -9.30
N ILE A 75 -9.99 2.37 -9.22
CA ILE A 75 -10.69 2.06 -7.97
C ILE A 75 -9.66 1.56 -6.93
N PRO A 76 -9.63 2.11 -5.69
CA PRO A 76 -8.60 1.77 -4.71
C PRO A 76 -8.88 0.39 -4.07
N LEU A 77 -8.67 -0.67 -4.84
CA LEU A 77 -8.91 -2.07 -4.45
C LEU A 77 -7.65 -2.93 -4.44
N HIS A 78 -6.49 -2.44 -4.88
CA HIS A 78 -5.25 -3.16 -4.70
C HIS A 78 -4.92 -3.34 -3.21
N MET A 79 -4.09 -4.32 -2.87
CA MET A 79 -3.73 -4.60 -1.47
C MET A 79 -3.16 -3.39 -0.75
N CYS A 80 -2.38 -2.57 -1.44
CA CYS A 80 -1.80 -1.36 -0.88
C CYS A 80 -2.89 -0.32 -0.58
N ASP A 81 -3.85 -0.14 -1.51
CA ASP A 81 -4.98 0.79 -1.32
C ASP A 81 -5.86 0.36 -0.14
N LEU A 82 -6.17 -0.94 -0.05
CA LEU A 82 -6.92 -1.46 1.10
C LEU A 82 -6.12 -1.30 2.41
N SER A 83 -4.80 -1.43 2.35
CA SER A 83 -3.94 -1.17 3.52
C SER A 83 -4.01 0.29 3.94
N GLU A 84 -4.04 1.24 3.00
CA GLU A 84 -4.24 2.65 3.27
C GLU A 84 -5.60 2.92 3.91
N ILE A 85 -6.69 2.43 3.31
CA ILE A 85 -8.07 2.60 3.81
C ILE A 85 -8.22 2.02 5.22
N PHE A 86 -7.71 0.82 5.45
CA PHE A 86 -7.78 0.17 6.76
C PHE A 86 -6.93 0.90 7.80
N LEU A 87 -5.77 1.42 7.39
CA LEU A 87 -4.90 2.20 8.26
C LEU A 87 -5.54 3.54 8.64
N ILE A 88 -6.16 4.25 7.69
CA ILE A 88 -6.96 5.45 7.96
C ILE A 88 -8.01 5.15 9.02
N TRP A 89 -8.84 4.14 8.79
CA TRP A 89 -9.91 3.81 9.71
C TRP A 89 -9.37 3.42 11.09
N PHE A 90 -8.33 2.61 11.15
CA PHE A 90 -7.68 2.26 12.41
C PHE A 90 -7.14 3.48 13.16
N LEU A 91 -6.43 4.37 12.49
CA LEU A 91 -5.85 5.58 13.11
C LEU A 91 -6.91 6.56 13.62
N LEU A 92 -8.13 6.50 13.08
CA LEU A 92 -9.30 7.26 13.53
C LEU A 92 -10.10 6.55 14.63
N GLY A 93 -9.60 5.45 15.19
CA GLY A 93 -10.24 4.74 16.31
C GLY A 93 -10.93 3.44 15.93
N GLY A 94 -10.72 2.94 14.72
CA GLY A 94 -11.27 1.66 14.26
C GLY A 94 -10.67 0.44 14.95
N PRO A 95 -11.26 -0.73 14.75
CA PRO A 95 -10.86 -1.96 15.44
C PRO A 95 -9.47 -2.44 15.02
N ARG A 96 -8.76 -3.10 15.96
CA ARG A 96 -7.39 -3.62 15.78
C ARG A 96 -7.21 -4.52 14.56
N ILE A 97 -8.25 -5.19 14.10
CA ILE A 97 -8.16 -6.05 12.91
C ILE A 97 -7.74 -5.28 11.65
N LEU A 98 -8.15 -4.02 11.52
CA LEU A 98 -7.77 -3.16 10.39
C LEU A 98 -6.26 -2.89 10.39
N TYR A 99 -5.68 -2.59 11.58
CA TYR A 99 -4.23 -2.49 11.73
C TYR A 99 -3.52 -3.78 11.35
N LEU A 100 -4.03 -4.94 11.79
CA LEU A 100 -3.42 -6.22 11.48
C LEU A 100 -3.42 -6.50 9.96
N CYS A 101 -4.53 -6.24 9.29
CA CYS A 101 -4.60 -6.36 7.84
C CYS A 101 -3.58 -5.42 7.15
N ALA A 102 -3.59 -4.14 7.51
CA ALA A 102 -2.63 -3.17 6.98
C ALA A 102 -1.17 -3.57 7.28
N PHE A 103 -0.89 -4.13 8.47
CA PHE A 103 0.45 -4.58 8.85
C PHE A 103 0.93 -5.74 7.96
N PHE A 104 0.14 -6.81 7.84
CA PHE A 104 0.58 -8.01 7.10
C PHE A 104 0.60 -7.82 5.59
N TRP A 105 -0.31 -7.01 5.03
CA TRP A 105 -0.31 -6.71 3.60
C TRP A 105 0.63 -5.56 3.25
N GLY A 106 0.49 -4.45 4.00
CA GLY A 106 1.12 -3.19 3.66
C GLY A 106 2.63 -3.21 3.93
N LEU A 107 3.10 -3.80 5.04
CA LEU A 107 4.52 -3.75 5.35
C LEU A 107 5.37 -4.45 4.29
N GLY A 108 4.99 -5.67 3.89
CA GLY A 108 5.68 -6.42 2.85
C GLY A 108 5.52 -5.76 1.48
N GLY A 109 4.27 -5.51 1.05
CA GLY A 109 3.95 -4.94 -0.25
C GLY A 109 4.55 -3.55 -0.46
N ALA A 110 4.35 -2.63 0.50
CA ALA A 110 4.89 -1.29 0.40
C ALA A 110 6.43 -1.25 0.45
N SER A 111 7.07 -2.13 1.23
CA SER A 111 8.53 -2.21 1.24
C SER A 111 9.08 -2.69 -0.10
N MET A 112 8.48 -3.71 -0.70
CA MET A 112 8.85 -4.18 -2.04
C MET A 112 8.62 -3.11 -3.08
N ALA A 113 7.46 -2.45 -3.07
CA ALA A 113 7.13 -1.37 -3.98
C ALA A 113 8.14 -0.20 -3.90
N ILE A 114 8.57 0.17 -2.69
CA ILE A 114 9.59 1.23 -2.52
C ILE A 114 10.97 0.78 -3.00
N LEU A 115 11.34 -0.48 -2.78
CA LEU A 115 12.68 -0.98 -3.16
C LEU A 115 12.79 -1.26 -4.65
N THR A 116 11.73 -1.73 -5.28
CA THR A 116 11.67 -2.11 -6.69
C THR A 116 10.41 -1.57 -7.37
N PRO A 117 10.29 -0.23 -7.47
CA PRO A 117 9.10 0.38 -8.05
C PRO A 117 9.02 0.14 -9.56
N ASP A 118 7.81 -0.12 -10.04
CA ASP A 118 7.50 -0.17 -11.46
C ASP A 118 7.18 1.24 -11.95
N ILE A 119 8.22 2.02 -12.18
CA ILE A 119 8.15 3.44 -12.57
C ILE A 119 9.21 3.73 -13.63
N SER A 120 8.83 4.47 -14.68
CA SER A 120 9.71 4.80 -15.78
C SER A 120 10.46 6.13 -15.62
N HIS A 121 9.86 7.11 -14.94
CA HIS A 121 10.39 8.48 -14.85
C HIS A 121 10.20 9.06 -13.44
N HIS A 122 11.03 10.07 -13.12
CA HIS A 122 10.84 10.91 -11.92
C HIS A 122 9.81 12.00 -12.22
N ASP A 123 8.54 11.68 -12.16
CA ASP A 123 7.40 12.57 -12.44
C ASP A 123 6.37 12.56 -11.31
N LEU A 124 5.14 12.95 -11.59
CA LEU A 124 4.05 12.92 -10.62
C LEU A 124 3.71 11.49 -10.19
N ASP A 125 3.80 10.53 -11.10
CA ASP A 125 3.54 9.13 -10.78
C ASP A 125 4.54 8.60 -9.74
N TYR A 126 5.85 8.90 -9.92
CA TYR A 126 6.86 8.62 -8.92
C TYR A 126 6.54 9.23 -7.56
N ILE A 127 6.11 10.50 -7.54
CA ILE A 127 5.83 11.20 -6.29
C ILE A 127 4.64 10.55 -5.56
N PHE A 128 3.52 10.33 -6.25
CA PHE A 128 2.34 9.70 -5.68
C PHE A 128 2.64 8.28 -5.22
N PHE A 129 3.30 7.49 -6.06
CA PHE A 129 3.68 6.12 -5.73
C PHE A 129 4.51 6.04 -4.44
N MET A 130 5.56 6.88 -4.33
CA MET A 130 6.45 6.89 -3.17
C MET A 130 5.79 7.45 -1.91
N ILE A 131 4.89 8.43 -2.04
CA ILE A 131 4.13 8.97 -0.89
C ILE A 131 3.17 7.90 -0.37
N GLY A 132 2.37 7.28 -1.22
CA GLY A 132 1.39 6.26 -0.79
C GLY A 132 2.06 5.12 -0.05
N HIS A 133 3.01 4.46 -0.70
CA HIS A 133 3.72 3.32 -0.10
C HIS A 133 4.56 3.73 1.13
N GLY A 134 5.19 4.90 1.10
CA GLY A 134 5.92 5.43 2.25
C GLY A 134 5.01 5.70 3.46
N MET A 135 3.83 6.26 3.22
CA MET A 135 2.87 6.56 4.28
C MET A 135 2.23 5.30 4.87
N ILE A 136 2.06 4.22 4.10
CA ILE A 136 1.68 2.91 4.64
C ILE A 136 2.71 2.48 5.71
N ILE A 137 4.01 2.49 5.38
CA ILE A 137 5.07 2.08 6.32
C ILE A 137 5.09 3.00 7.55
N VAL A 138 5.06 4.33 7.34
CA VAL A 138 5.06 5.31 8.44
C VAL A 138 3.86 5.09 9.36
N GLY A 139 2.66 4.92 8.83
CA GLY A 139 1.44 4.73 9.59
C GLY A 139 1.43 3.40 10.37
N ILE A 140 1.90 2.32 9.75
CA ILE A 140 2.05 1.01 10.42
C ILE A 140 3.06 1.12 11.57
N MET A 141 4.22 1.72 11.35
CA MET A 141 5.25 1.89 12.38
C MET A 141 4.77 2.82 13.50
N TYR A 142 4.00 3.85 13.16
CA TYR A 142 3.37 4.72 14.14
C TYR A 142 2.36 3.95 15.01
N ALA A 143 1.47 3.19 14.40
CA ALA A 143 0.50 2.35 15.10
C ALA A 143 1.19 1.32 16.02
N THR A 144 2.29 0.74 15.54
CA THR A 144 3.05 -0.27 16.29
C THR A 144 3.77 0.32 17.49
N VAL A 145 4.52 1.41 17.29
CA VAL A 145 5.47 1.92 18.30
C VAL A 145 4.84 2.98 19.20
N SER A 146 4.11 3.93 18.62
CA SER A 146 3.51 5.04 19.40
C SER A 146 2.21 4.63 20.07
N LEU A 147 1.35 3.88 19.36
CA LEU A 147 0.06 3.43 19.89
C LEU A 147 0.14 2.04 20.57
N GLY A 148 1.31 1.39 20.55
CA GLY A 148 1.52 0.13 21.24
C GLY A 148 0.86 -1.10 20.62
N ASN A 149 0.37 -1.02 19.40
CA ASN A 149 -0.24 -2.16 18.72
C ASN A 149 0.84 -3.09 18.18
N ARG A 150 0.85 -4.32 18.66
CA ARG A 150 1.82 -5.35 18.24
C ARG A 150 1.11 -6.51 17.58
N PRO A 151 1.55 -6.94 16.37
CA PRO A 151 1.07 -8.18 15.79
C PRO A 151 1.67 -9.38 16.52
N TYR A 152 0.92 -10.47 16.61
CA TYR A 152 1.35 -11.75 17.14
C TYR A 152 1.32 -12.80 16.02
N ALA A 153 2.11 -13.87 16.13
CA ALA A 153 2.14 -14.94 15.14
C ALA A 153 0.73 -15.53 14.87
N LYS A 154 -0.11 -15.67 15.91
CA LYS A 154 -1.50 -16.13 15.74
C LYS A 154 -2.38 -15.19 14.91
N ASP A 155 -2.05 -13.91 14.81
CA ASP A 155 -2.81 -12.94 14.02
C ASP A 155 -2.65 -13.20 12.52
N ILE A 156 -1.55 -13.85 12.09
CA ILE A 156 -1.33 -14.27 10.70
C ILE A 156 -2.50 -15.13 10.22
N LEU A 157 -2.85 -16.17 10.97
CA LEU A 157 -3.96 -17.06 10.59
C LEU A 157 -5.29 -16.31 10.44
N LYS A 158 -5.54 -15.35 11.33
CA LYS A 158 -6.76 -14.54 11.30
C LYS A 158 -6.79 -13.66 10.05
N VAL A 159 -5.69 -12.96 9.74
CA VAL A 159 -5.62 -12.11 8.55
C VAL A 159 -5.67 -12.95 7.29
N SER A 160 -4.94 -14.09 7.24
CA SER A 160 -4.99 -15.00 6.10
C SER A 160 -6.39 -15.54 5.84
N ALA A 161 -7.14 -15.88 6.90
CA ALA A 161 -8.53 -16.33 6.77
C ALA A 161 -9.44 -15.21 6.20
N ILE A 162 -9.33 -13.99 6.69
CA ILE A 162 -10.07 -12.84 6.16
C ILE A 162 -9.71 -12.60 4.69
N THR A 163 -8.42 -12.61 4.37
CA THR A 163 -7.93 -12.42 3.00
C THR A 163 -8.47 -13.51 2.07
N ALA A 164 -8.34 -14.79 2.45
CA ALA A 164 -8.66 -15.91 1.59
C ALA A 164 -10.16 -16.15 1.42
N PHE A 165 -10.96 -15.96 2.49
CA PHE A 165 -12.37 -16.36 2.49
C PHE A 165 -13.35 -15.19 2.35
N ILE A 166 -12.89 -13.95 2.55
CA ILE A 166 -13.75 -12.77 2.44
C ILE A 166 -13.27 -11.87 1.30
N LEU A 167 -12.04 -11.35 1.38
CA LEU A 167 -11.61 -10.29 0.47
C LEU A 167 -11.28 -10.83 -0.92
N LEU A 168 -10.55 -11.94 -1.02
CA LEU A 168 -10.19 -12.51 -2.32
C LEU A 168 -11.42 -12.87 -3.16
N PRO A 169 -12.46 -13.57 -2.64
CA PRO A 169 -13.68 -13.79 -3.40
C PRO A 169 -14.40 -12.51 -3.81
N ILE A 170 -14.45 -11.51 -2.93
CA ILE A 170 -15.07 -10.22 -3.25
C ILE A 170 -14.32 -9.52 -4.37
N VAL A 171 -13.00 -9.39 -4.28
CA VAL A 171 -12.17 -8.74 -5.30
C VAL A 171 -12.22 -9.51 -6.62
N TYR A 172 -12.23 -10.85 -6.57
CA TYR A 172 -12.38 -11.67 -7.77
C TYR A 172 -13.72 -11.41 -8.49
N VAL A 173 -14.82 -11.37 -7.74
CA VAL A 173 -16.15 -11.05 -8.31
C VAL A 173 -16.16 -9.61 -8.88
N ILE A 174 -15.55 -8.65 -8.20
CA ILE A 174 -15.45 -7.27 -8.71
C ILE A 174 -14.69 -7.24 -10.03
N ASN A 175 -13.53 -7.91 -10.14
CA ASN A 175 -12.80 -8.02 -11.40
C ASN A 175 -13.67 -8.60 -12.52
N LEU A 176 -14.42 -9.68 -12.25
CA LEU A 176 -15.33 -10.28 -13.24
C LEU A 176 -16.44 -9.32 -13.67
N MET A 177 -16.99 -8.53 -12.73
CA MET A 177 -18.07 -7.57 -13.02
C MET A 177 -17.59 -6.37 -13.83
N LEU A 178 -16.37 -5.89 -13.57
CA LEU A 178 -15.79 -4.76 -14.26
C LEU A 178 -15.25 -5.14 -15.64
N GLY A 179 -14.75 -6.36 -15.79
CA GLY A 179 -14.10 -6.83 -17.00
C GLY A 179 -12.76 -6.13 -17.26
N ASP A 180 -12.14 -6.45 -18.40
CA ASP A 180 -10.89 -5.81 -18.82
C ASP A 180 -11.05 -4.28 -18.91
N PRO A 181 -10.08 -3.49 -18.39
CA PRO A 181 -8.74 -3.87 -17.89
C PRO A 181 -8.64 -4.13 -16.37
N ALA A 182 -9.75 -4.20 -15.62
CA ALA A 182 -9.71 -4.40 -14.17
C ALA A 182 -8.98 -5.71 -13.79
N ASN A 183 -7.91 -5.59 -13.02
CA ASN A 183 -7.07 -6.71 -12.61
C ASN A 183 -6.54 -6.53 -11.18
N PHE A 184 -7.45 -6.20 -10.24
CA PHE A 184 -7.07 -6.02 -8.83
C PHE A 184 -6.51 -7.32 -8.25
N TRP A 185 -5.43 -7.22 -7.48
CA TRP A 185 -4.66 -8.30 -6.89
C TRP A 185 -4.06 -9.27 -7.91
N TYR A 186 -3.98 -8.87 -9.19
CA TYR A 186 -3.50 -9.71 -10.29
C TYR A 186 -4.23 -11.06 -10.38
N LEU A 187 -5.55 -11.05 -10.11
CA LEU A 187 -6.37 -12.27 -10.09
C LEU A 187 -6.78 -12.72 -11.50
N MET A 188 -6.74 -11.82 -12.48
CA MET A 188 -7.17 -12.10 -13.86
C MET A 188 -5.99 -12.34 -14.79
N ALA A 189 -4.90 -11.61 -14.61
CA ALA A 189 -3.65 -11.71 -15.36
C ALA A 189 -2.46 -11.38 -14.47
N LYS A 190 -1.27 -11.88 -14.79
CA LYS A 190 -0.03 -11.47 -14.14
C LYS A 190 0.28 -10.01 -14.44
N PRO A 191 1.05 -9.31 -13.56
CA PRO A 191 1.50 -7.96 -13.87
C PRO A 191 2.37 -7.94 -15.12
N ASP A 192 2.32 -6.83 -15.86
CA ASP A 192 3.24 -6.57 -16.96
C ASP A 192 4.65 -6.34 -16.40
N GLY A 193 5.64 -6.98 -16.98
CA GLY A 193 7.03 -6.89 -16.52
C GLY A 193 7.47 -8.05 -15.63
N ALA A 194 8.78 -8.12 -15.37
CA ALA A 194 9.36 -9.20 -14.57
C ALA A 194 8.97 -9.07 -13.10
N SER A 195 8.33 -10.09 -12.56
CA SER A 195 7.86 -10.13 -11.19
C SER A 195 8.07 -11.50 -10.54
N LEU A 196 7.99 -11.57 -9.20
CA LEU A 196 7.99 -12.86 -8.49
C LEU A 196 6.81 -13.75 -8.91
N MET A 197 5.77 -13.19 -9.51
CA MET A 197 4.64 -13.97 -10.01
C MET A 197 4.97 -14.81 -11.25
N ASP A 198 6.07 -14.53 -11.93
CA ASP A 198 6.53 -15.33 -13.08
C ASP A 198 6.91 -16.78 -12.69
N VAL A 199 7.24 -16.99 -11.40
CA VAL A 199 7.53 -18.32 -10.84
C VAL A 199 6.25 -19.15 -10.66
N PHE A 200 5.08 -18.50 -10.60
CA PHE A 200 3.79 -19.17 -10.41
C PHE A 200 3.13 -19.51 -11.76
N PRO A 201 2.26 -20.55 -11.82
CA PRO A 201 1.50 -20.87 -13.02
C PRO A 201 0.56 -19.72 -13.41
N GLU A 202 0.03 -19.78 -14.64
CA GLU A 202 -0.96 -18.81 -15.12
C GLU A 202 -2.26 -18.82 -14.30
N PRO A 203 -2.99 -17.68 -14.28
CA PRO A 203 -4.33 -17.62 -13.69
C PRO A 203 -5.25 -18.73 -14.26
N PRO A 204 -6.14 -19.32 -13.46
CA PRO A 204 -6.34 -19.11 -12.02
C PRO A 204 -5.46 -20.00 -11.10
N LEU A 205 -4.61 -20.84 -11.65
CA LEU A 205 -3.82 -21.83 -10.87
C LEU A 205 -2.78 -21.17 -9.94
N HIS A 206 -2.28 -19.98 -10.28
CA HIS A 206 -1.37 -19.22 -9.43
C HIS A 206 -1.97 -18.92 -8.05
N LEU A 207 -3.32 -18.77 -7.96
CA LEU A 207 -4.02 -18.52 -6.70
C LEU A 207 -3.89 -19.67 -5.70
N LEU A 208 -3.66 -20.90 -6.18
CA LEU A 208 -3.49 -22.08 -5.32
C LEU A 208 -2.10 -22.12 -4.66
N LEU A 209 -1.10 -21.54 -5.29
CA LEU A 209 0.30 -21.58 -4.84
C LEU A 209 0.73 -20.28 -4.11
N GLN A 210 0.04 -19.17 -4.30
CA GLN A 210 0.27 -17.93 -3.53
C GLN A 210 -0.05 -18.07 -2.03
N ARG A 211 -0.58 -19.21 -1.60
CA ARG A 211 -0.99 -19.47 -0.21
C ARG A 211 0.05 -20.24 0.61
N LEU A 212 1.18 -20.62 0.02
CA LEU A 212 2.30 -21.30 0.67
C LEU A 212 3.44 -20.33 0.99
#